data_fa5b479eef41e3fed594fabc7d946bc1
#
_entry.id   fa5b479eef41e3fed594fabc7d946bc1
#
_cell.length_a   1.000
_cell.length_b   1.000
_cell.length_c   1.000
_cell.angle_alpha   90.00
_cell.angle_beta   90.00
_cell.angle_gamma   90.00
#
_symmetry.space_group_name_H-M   'P 1'
#
loop_
_entity.id
_entity.type
_entity.pdbx_description
1 polymer ?
#
loop_
_entity_poly.entity_id
_entity_poly.type
_entity_poly.pdbx_seq_one_letter_code
_entity_poly.pdbx_strand_id
1 'polypeptide(L)' 'MKAKELKVMSVAELETKLAELKKDLFMLRMQHATNHLDNPVKISAVRRDIARVKTVIREK' A
#
# COMPACT_ATOMS: atom_id res chain seq x y z
N MET A 1 1.67 8.23 2.70
CA MET A 1 2.83 8.40 1.79
C MET A 1 2.64 9.62 0.93
N LYS A 2 3.68 10.42 0.80
CA LYS A 2 3.64 11.58 -0.07
C LYS A 2 4.14 11.23 -1.46
N ALA A 3 3.49 11.76 -2.50
CA ALA A 3 3.90 11.50 -3.88
C ALA A 3 5.35 11.91 -4.14
N LYS A 4 5.82 12.97 -3.50
CA LYS A 4 7.20 13.42 -3.62
C LYS A 4 8.20 12.36 -3.20
N GLU A 5 7.93 11.66 -2.11
CA GLU A 5 8.81 10.61 -1.61
C GLU A 5 8.87 9.43 -2.59
N LEU A 6 7.74 9.11 -3.18
CA LEU A 6 7.67 8.02 -4.15
C LEU A 6 8.40 8.35 -5.44
N LYS A 7 8.36 9.60 -5.86
CA LYS A 7 8.99 10.02 -7.11
C LYS A 7 10.51 9.96 -7.09
N VAL A 8 11.12 10.09 -5.91
CA VAL A 8 12.58 10.01 -5.80
C VAL A 8 13.08 8.57 -5.66
N MET A 9 12.18 7.62 -5.45
CA MET A 9 12.56 6.21 -5.34
C MET A 9 12.75 5.58 -6.71
N SER A 10 13.65 4.60 -6.79
CA SER A 10 13.84 3.82 -8.00
C SER A 10 12.65 2.87 -8.21
N VAL A 11 12.49 2.35 -9.43
CA VAL A 11 11.43 1.38 -9.72
C VAL A 11 11.57 0.14 -8.85
N ALA A 12 12.80 -0.33 -8.63
CA ALA A 12 13.05 -1.49 -7.78
C ALA A 12 12.58 -1.24 -6.34
N GLU A 13 12.87 -0.05 -5.81
CA GLU A 13 12.43 0.33 -4.46
C GLU A 13 10.91 0.43 -4.39
N LEU A 14 10.29 0.99 -5.43
CA LEU A 14 8.84 1.11 -5.50
C LEU A 14 8.17 -0.26 -5.56
N GLU A 15 8.74 -1.19 -6.31
CA GLU A 15 8.22 -2.55 -6.38
C GLU A 15 8.31 -3.26 -5.03
N THR A 16 9.42 -3.08 -4.31
CA THR A 16 9.57 -3.62 -2.96
C THR A 16 8.52 -3.02 -2.03
N LYS A 17 8.33 -1.70 -2.11
CA LYS A 17 7.32 -1.01 -1.31
C LYS A 17 5.93 -1.54 -1.62
N LEU A 18 5.63 -1.75 -2.89
CA LEU A 18 4.35 -2.28 -3.32
C LEU A 18 4.10 -3.67 -2.75
N ALA A 19 5.11 -4.54 -2.77
CA ALA A 19 5.00 -5.88 -2.21
C ALA A 19 4.71 -5.83 -0.71
N GLU A 20 5.40 -4.96 0.02
CA GLU A 20 5.17 -4.77 1.45
C GLU A 20 3.75 -4.29 1.73
N LEU A 21 3.25 -3.33 0.95
CA LEU A 21 1.90 -2.81 1.13
C LEU A 21 0.84 -3.86 0.83
N LYS A 22 1.06 -4.68 -0.19
CA LYS A 22 0.15 -5.79 -0.51
C LYS A 22 0.10 -6.80 0.63
N LYS A 23 1.24 -7.11 1.22
CA LYS A 23 1.32 -8.02 2.36
C LYS A 23 0.56 -7.45 3.55
N ASP A 24 0.76 -6.16 3.85
CA ASP A 24 0.05 -5.49 4.93
C ASP A 24 -1.46 -5.51 4.71
N LEU A 25 -1.89 -5.26 3.48
CA LEU A 25 -3.31 -5.30 3.14
C LEU A 25 -3.90 -6.69 3.37
N PHE A 26 -3.18 -7.73 2.95
CA PHE A 26 -3.61 -9.10 3.15
C PHE A 26 -3.76 -9.41 4.64
N MET A 27 -2.78 -9.03 5.45
CA MET A 27 -2.81 -9.23 6.89
C MET A 27 -3.98 -8.51 7.53
N LEU A 28 -4.21 -7.25 7.14
CA LEU A 28 -5.32 -6.47 7.68
C LEU A 28 -6.68 -7.09 7.31
N ARG A 29 -6.81 -7.60 6.09
CA ARG A 29 -8.04 -8.28 5.67
C ARG A 29 -8.30 -9.53 6.48
N MET A 30 -7.25 -10.30 6.76
CA MET A 30 -7.39 -11.50 7.58
C MET A 30 -7.80 -11.15 8.99
N GLN A 31 -7.19 -10.14 9.59
CA GLN A 31 -7.53 -9.67 10.93
C GLN A 31 -8.99 -9.18 10.97
N HIS A 32 -9.40 -8.45 9.95
CA HIS A 32 -10.77 -7.95 9.86
C HIS A 32 -11.77 -9.12 9.78
N ALA A 33 -11.46 -10.15 9.00
CA ALA A 33 -12.35 -11.30 8.83
C ALA A 33 -12.47 -12.13 10.10
N THR A 34 -11.39 -12.27 10.88
CA THR A 34 -11.38 -13.13 12.06
C THR A 34 -11.77 -12.41 13.35
N ASN A 35 -11.35 -11.16 13.49
CA ASN A 35 -11.52 -10.40 14.73
C ASN A 35 -12.54 -9.27 14.64
N HIS A 36 -13.19 -9.11 13.50
CA HIS A 36 -14.16 -8.03 13.27
C HIS A 36 -13.60 -6.67 13.65
N LEU A 37 -12.40 -6.36 13.16
CA LEU A 37 -11.81 -5.05 13.40
C LEU A 37 -12.73 -3.97 12.86
N ASP A 38 -13.13 -3.04 13.72
CA ASP A 38 -14.10 -2.00 13.38
C ASP A 38 -13.48 -0.82 12.65
N ASN A 39 -12.24 -0.95 12.18
CA ASN A 39 -11.56 0.18 11.59
C ASN A 39 -11.16 -0.08 10.12
N PRO A 40 -12.10 0.06 9.18
CA PRO A 40 -11.79 -0.09 7.75
C PRO A 40 -10.90 1.03 7.22
N VAL A 41 -10.67 2.07 8.01
CA VAL A 41 -9.82 3.20 7.61
C VAL A 41 -8.40 2.74 7.29
N LYS A 42 -7.85 1.82 8.07
CA LYS A 42 -6.51 1.30 7.81
C LYS A 42 -6.43 0.55 6.48
N ILE A 43 -7.44 -0.24 6.18
CA ILE A 43 -7.52 -0.97 4.91
C ILE A 43 -7.61 0.00 3.74
N SER A 44 -8.45 1.02 3.87
CA SER A 44 -8.59 2.05 2.84
C SER A 44 -7.31 2.83 2.63
N ALA A 45 -6.61 3.16 3.72
CA ALA A 45 -5.35 3.88 3.64
C ALA A 45 -4.27 3.07 2.92
N VAL A 46 -4.15 1.78 3.23
CA VAL A 46 -3.18 0.91 2.58
C VAL A 46 -3.52 0.74 1.10
N ARG A 47 -4.78 0.56 0.76
CA ARG A 47 -5.22 0.45 -0.63
C ARG A 47 -4.88 1.72 -1.41
N ARG A 48 -5.07 2.88 -0.81
CA ARG A 48 -4.72 4.16 -1.43
C ARG A 48 -3.23 4.26 -1.67
N ASP A 49 -2.41 3.84 -0.70
CA ASP A 49 -0.96 3.85 -0.85
C ASP A 49 -0.51 2.92 -1.97
N ILE A 50 -1.12 1.73 -2.07
CA ILE A 50 -0.84 0.80 -3.16
C ILE A 50 -1.13 1.45 -4.51
N ALA A 51 -2.27 2.13 -4.63
CA ALA A 51 -2.64 2.81 -5.86
C ALA A 51 -1.63 3.90 -6.22
N ARG A 52 -1.16 4.67 -5.24
CA ARG A 52 -0.15 5.71 -5.48
C ARG A 52 1.16 5.13 -5.96
N VAL A 53 1.63 4.07 -5.32
CA VAL A 53 2.88 3.42 -5.72
C VAL A 53 2.77 2.89 -7.14
N LYS A 54 1.66 2.24 -7.48
CA LYS A 54 1.43 1.75 -8.84
C LYS A 54 1.43 2.89 -9.85
N THR A 55 0.80 4.00 -9.52
CA THR A 55 0.74 5.16 -10.41
C THR A 55 2.14 5.70 -10.68
N VAL A 56 2.96 5.84 -9.63
CA VAL A 56 4.32 6.34 -9.81
C VAL A 56 5.17 5.38 -10.64
N ILE A 57 5.02 4.07 -10.43
CA ILE A 57 5.72 3.06 -11.24
C ILE A 57 5.34 3.22 -12.71
N ARG A 58 4.07 3.45 -13.01
CA ARG A 58 3.60 3.64 -14.38
C ARG A 58 4.17 4.90 -15.02
N GLU A 59 4.37 5.95 -14.23
CA GLU A 59 4.94 7.20 -14.71
C GLU A 59 6.44 7.08 -15.03
N LYS A 60 7.11 6.14 -14.44
CA LYS A 60 8.53 5.88 -14.70
C LYS A 60 8.72 4.85 -15.80
#